data_5a0b03ee00e37d504143a3792d4d4a43
#
_entry.id   5a0b03ee00e37d504143a3792d4d4a43
#
_cell.length_a   1.000
_cell.length_b   1.000
_cell.length_c   1.000
_cell.angle_alpha   90.00
_cell.angle_beta   90.00
_cell.angle_gamma   90.00
#
_symmetry.space_group_name_H-M   'P 1'
#
loop_
_entity.id
_entity.type
_entity.pdbx_description
1 polymer ?
#
loop_
_entity_poly.entity_id
_entity_poly.type
_entity_poly.pdbx_seq_one_letter_code
_entity_poly.pdbx_strand_id
1 'polypeptide(L)'
;MTPENSSPTGSHDPSGLQAETPDMGSGMHGRAPIELPADPFAQLLEVLDIRALGANTFIGQSQPQPHGRAFGGQVLAQCVMAAGRTLVALDDDGDRYIHSLHGYFLRPADSSREIRFEVERLRDGRSFSARRVHAYQDDKVLLSMTTSFQEPAGGLDHQERMPDVPAPEELPSISELLAGVDDPRAIFLTKGRPVDMRWVDAPLYGNNFARTDRQSVWVRFTGQLPEDPLLNAAASCYLSDYTLLEPVLRRHGIPWTDTRLRPASLDHAMWFHRRPRLDDWMLYTQSSPSAQSGRGLGVGRLFHADGTLMASVAQEGMVRIKE
;
A
#
# COMPACT_ATOMS: atom_id res chain seq x y z
N MET A 1 38.38 -22.55 -53.81
CA MET A 1 39.04 -21.95 -52.65
C MET A 1 37.97 -21.08 -51.95
N THR A 2 37.28 -21.63 -51.01
CA THR A 2 36.31 -20.95 -50.16
C THR A 2 36.89 -20.83 -48.74
N PRO A 3 36.88 -19.66 -48.10
CA PRO A 3 37.36 -19.56 -46.73
C PRO A 3 36.24 -19.98 -45.75
N GLU A 4 36.61 -20.84 -44.81
CA GLU A 4 35.83 -21.25 -43.67
C GLU A 4 35.63 -20.06 -42.68
N ASN A 5 34.38 -19.89 -42.29
CA ASN A 5 33.99 -18.88 -41.30
C ASN A 5 33.74 -19.62 -39.98
N SER A 6 34.70 -19.56 -39.07
CA SER A 6 34.60 -20.11 -37.71
C SER A 6 33.96 -19.08 -36.78
N SER A 7 32.73 -19.32 -36.36
CA SER A 7 32.06 -18.60 -35.29
C SER A 7 32.46 -19.19 -33.95
N PRO A 8 32.75 -18.39 -32.91
CA PRO A 8 32.96 -18.89 -31.58
C PRO A 8 31.57 -19.06 -30.87
N THR A 9 31.25 -20.31 -30.56
CA THR A 9 30.13 -20.65 -29.67
C THR A 9 30.50 -20.33 -28.23
N GLY A 10 30.10 -19.16 -27.73
CA GLY A 10 30.10 -18.85 -26.31
C GLY A 10 28.89 -19.52 -25.66
N SER A 11 29.11 -20.57 -24.88
CA SER A 11 28.08 -21.15 -24.03
C SER A 11 27.81 -20.21 -22.87
N HIS A 12 26.67 -19.52 -22.87
CA HIS A 12 26.12 -18.90 -21.66
C HIS A 12 25.59 -20.01 -20.75
N ASP A 13 26.22 -20.15 -19.58
CA ASP A 13 25.74 -20.96 -18.48
C ASP A 13 24.57 -20.21 -17.78
N PRO A 14 23.34 -20.72 -17.79
CA PRO A 14 22.20 -20.08 -17.15
C PRO A 14 22.08 -20.37 -15.64
N SER A 15 23.08 -21.05 -15.02
CA SER A 15 22.99 -21.49 -13.62
C SER A 15 23.39 -20.46 -12.56
N GLY A 16 23.72 -19.20 -12.94
CA GLY A 16 24.22 -18.17 -12.03
C GLY A 16 23.17 -17.30 -11.32
N LEU A 17 21.90 -17.43 -11.62
CA LEU A 17 20.81 -16.72 -10.92
C LEU A 17 20.13 -17.64 -9.90
N GLN A 18 20.82 -17.96 -8.83
CA GLN A 18 20.14 -18.41 -7.62
C GLN A 18 19.35 -17.22 -7.09
N ALA A 19 18.04 -17.19 -7.37
CA ALA A 19 17.11 -16.31 -6.72
C ALA A 19 17.15 -16.64 -5.22
N GLU A 20 17.84 -15.82 -4.44
CA GLU A 20 17.70 -15.82 -2.99
C GLU A 20 16.23 -15.60 -2.68
N THR A 21 15.53 -16.68 -2.34
CA THR A 21 14.18 -16.58 -1.77
C THR A 21 14.33 -15.76 -0.48
N PRO A 22 13.72 -14.57 -0.38
CA PRO A 22 13.80 -13.80 0.85
C PRO A 22 13.29 -14.68 1.97
N ASP A 23 14.05 -14.82 3.05
CA ASP A 23 13.60 -15.51 4.25
C ASP A 23 12.42 -14.74 4.85
N MET A 24 11.23 -15.14 4.50
CA MET A 24 9.96 -14.53 4.90
C MET A 24 9.44 -15.08 6.23
N GLY A 25 10.24 -15.89 6.90
CA GLY A 25 9.77 -16.60 8.06
C GLY A 25 10.62 -16.43 9.29
N SER A 26 10.07 -16.35 10.41
CA SER A 26 10.58 -16.33 11.81
C SER A 26 10.79 -14.95 12.45
N GLY A 27 10.41 -13.86 11.81
CA GLY A 27 10.79 -12.50 12.20
C GLY A 27 10.26 -11.94 13.53
N MET A 28 9.49 -12.70 14.34
CA MET A 28 8.94 -12.14 15.59
C MET A 28 9.45 -12.77 16.89
N HIS A 29 10.12 -13.91 16.85
CA HIS A 29 10.70 -14.49 18.04
C HIS A 29 12.12 -13.96 18.24
N GLY A 30 12.33 -13.11 19.28
CA GLY A 30 13.64 -12.66 19.72
C GLY A 30 14.06 -11.22 19.36
N ARG A 31 13.19 -10.40 18.77
CA ARG A 31 13.45 -8.95 18.64
C ARG A 31 13.02 -8.20 19.90
N ALA A 32 13.78 -7.13 20.22
CA ALA A 32 13.42 -6.22 21.29
C ALA A 32 11.99 -5.67 21.09
N PRO A 33 11.27 -5.37 22.19
CA PRO A 33 9.96 -4.73 22.08
C PRO A 33 10.07 -3.46 21.23
N ILE A 34 9.14 -3.28 20.29
CA ILE A 34 9.10 -2.08 19.49
C ILE A 34 8.58 -0.97 20.35
N GLU A 35 9.31 0.11 20.40
CA GLU A 35 8.83 1.35 20.97
C GLU A 35 7.72 1.89 20.06
N LEU A 36 6.48 1.90 20.56
CA LEU A 36 5.34 2.45 19.85
C LEU A 36 5.46 3.98 19.82
N PRO A 37 5.10 4.63 18.71
CA PRO A 37 5.05 6.08 18.66
C PRO A 37 4.03 6.61 19.68
N ALA A 38 4.37 7.73 20.32
CA ALA A 38 3.45 8.40 21.24
C ALA A 38 2.16 8.85 20.52
N ASP A 39 2.30 9.28 19.28
CA ASP A 39 1.21 9.64 18.37
C ASP A 39 1.48 9.03 16.98
N PRO A 40 0.82 7.91 16.61
CA PRO A 40 0.98 7.28 15.31
C PRO A 40 0.55 8.17 14.13
N PHE A 41 -0.42 9.08 14.35
CA PHE A 41 -0.90 9.97 13.29
C PHE A 41 0.11 11.11 13.03
N ALA A 42 0.64 11.72 14.07
CA ALA A 42 1.74 12.69 13.91
C ALA A 42 2.93 12.05 13.20
N GLN A 43 3.30 10.82 13.57
CA GLN A 43 4.38 10.07 12.90
C GLN A 43 4.05 9.80 11.42
N LEU A 44 2.80 9.51 11.06
CA LEU A 44 2.40 9.39 9.65
C LEU A 44 2.69 10.69 8.88
N LEU A 45 2.31 11.84 9.43
CA LEU A 45 2.56 13.14 8.78
C LEU A 45 4.06 13.39 8.61
N GLU A 46 4.86 13.07 9.61
CA GLU A 46 6.33 13.20 9.55
C GLU A 46 6.94 12.33 8.45
N VAL A 47 6.54 11.06 8.31
CA VAL A 47 7.09 10.17 7.27
C VAL A 47 6.60 10.52 5.87
N LEU A 48 5.44 11.16 5.73
CA LEU A 48 4.94 11.64 4.44
C LEU A 48 5.57 12.99 4.04
N ASP A 49 6.14 13.73 4.97
CA ASP A 49 6.90 14.95 4.67
C ASP A 49 8.35 14.62 4.27
N ILE A 50 8.49 14.00 3.10
CA ILE A 50 9.78 13.64 2.53
C ILE A 50 10.62 14.88 2.19
N ARG A 51 11.92 14.85 2.46
CA ARG A 51 12.84 15.96 2.22
C ARG A 51 13.42 15.91 0.81
N ALA A 52 13.41 17.04 0.09
CA ALA A 52 14.05 17.16 -1.21
C ALA A 52 15.57 17.15 -1.09
N LEU A 53 16.24 16.36 -1.94
CA LEU A 53 17.70 16.37 -2.15
C LEU A 53 18.08 17.05 -3.48
N GLY A 54 17.11 17.25 -4.35
CA GLY A 54 17.24 17.88 -5.65
C GLY A 54 15.88 17.98 -6.35
N ALA A 55 15.86 18.43 -7.59
CA ALA A 55 14.62 18.68 -8.33
C ALA A 55 13.75 17.42 -8.53
N ASN A 56 14.36 16.23 -8.58
CA ASN A 56 13.68 14.96 -8.83
C ASN A 56 14.12 13.88 -7.84
N THR A 57 14.77 14.23 -6.74
CA THR A 57 15.28 13.28 -5.75
C THR A 57 14.85 13.68 -4.36
N PHE A 58 14.30 12.72 -3.62
CA PHE A 58 13.78 12.94 -2.27
C PHE A 58 14.29 11.82 -1.35
N ILE A 59 14.20 12.07 -0.03
CA ILE A 59 14.52 11.10 0.99
C ILE A 59 13.46 11.16 2.10
N GLY A 60 13.06 10.02 2.63
CA GLY A 60 12.07 9.91 3.69
C GLY A 60 12.45 8.86 4.72
N GLN A 61 11.96 9.05 5.94
CA GLN A 61 12.06 8.10 7.03
C GLN A 61 10.97 7.02 6.90
N SER A 62 11.09 5.95 7.69
CA SER A 62 10.09 4.91 7.79
C SER A 62 9.52 4.81 9.20
N GLN A 63 8.24 4.44 9.30
CA GLN A 63 7.63 4.09 10.57
C GLN A 63 8.20 2.76 11.07
N PRO A 64 8.56 2.65 12.36
CA PRO A 64 8.95 1.38 12.96
C PRO A 64 7.84 0.33 12.80
N GLN A 65 8.23 -0.88 12.44
CA GLN A 65 7.30 -2.00 12.25
C GLN A 65 7.76 -3.23 13.04
N PRO A 66 6.84 -4.01 13.64
CA PRO A 66 7.17 -5.18 14.45
C PRO A 66 8.09 -6.19 13.76
N HIS A 67 7.95 -6.34 12.46
CA HIS A 67 8.75 -7.26 11.65
C HIS A 67 10.01 -6.61 11.03
N GLY A 68 10.29 -5.31 11.32
CA GLY A 68 11.47 -4.58 10.85
C GLY A 68 11.47 -4.27 9.36
N ARG A 69 10.34 -4.42 8.67
CA ARG A 69 10.18 -4.04 7.26
C ARG A 69 9.25 -2.84 7.17
N ALA A 70 9.54 -1.90 6.31
CA ALA A 70 8.66 -0.78 6.08
C ALA A 70 7.30 -1.27 5.52
N PHE A 71 6.22 -0.61 5.92
CA PHE A 71 4.88 -0.88 5.42
C PHE A 71 4.77 -0.49 3.94
N GLY A 72 4.22 -1.38 3.11
CA GLY A 72 4.11 -1.15 1.66
C GLY A 72 3.32 0.11 1.33
N GLY A 73 2.19 0.31 1.99
CA GLY A 73 1.37 1.51 1.84
C GLY A 73 2.12 2.81 2.17
N GLN A 74 3.05 2.79 3.14
CA GLN A 74 3.92 3.93 3.43
C GLN A 74 4.83 4.24 2.23
N VAL A 75 5.49 3.23 1.67
CA VAL A 75 6.42 3.43 0.53
C VAL A 75 5.66 3.93 -0.70
N LEU A 76 4.46 3.40 -0.97
CA LEU A 76 3.58 3.91 -2.03
C LEU A 76 3.21 5.38 -1.81
N ALA A 77 2.78 5.73 -0.60
CA ALA A 77 2.39 7.09 -0.25
C ALA A 77 3.55 8.08 -0.41
N GLN A 78 4.76 7.71 0.03
CA GLN A 78 5.97 8.52 -0.16
C GLN A 78 6.34 8.66 -1.65
N CYS A 79 6.13 7.63 -2.48
CA CYS A 79 6.29 7.72 -3.92
C CYS A 79 5.29 8.71 -4.55
N VAL A 80 4.04 8.74 -4.07
CA VAL A 80 3.02 9.73 -4.51
C VAL A 80 3.46 11.15 -4.14
N MET A 81 3.93 11.36 -2.90
CA MET A 81 4.49 12.65 -2.47
C MET A 81 5.66 13.08 -3.35
N ALA A 82 6.61 12.19 -3.64
CA ALA A 82 7.77 12.47 -4.50
C ALA A 82 7.32 12.86 -5.92
N ALA A 83 6.41 12.09 -6.52
CA ALA A 83 5.89 12.37 -7.86
C ALA A 83 5.18 13.73 -7.91
N GLY A 84 4.25 13.98 -6.99
CA GLY A 84 3.44 15.20 -6.94
C GLY A 84 4.28 16.47 -6.74
N ARG A 85 5.30 16.42 -5.87
CA ARG A 85 6.21 17.55 -5.64
C ARG A 85 7.01 17.97 -6.88
N THR A 86 7.14 17.10 -7.90
CA THR A 86 7.78 17.46 -9.17
C THR A 86 6.86 18.19 -10.14
N LEU A 87 5.55 18.29 -9.85
CA LEU A 87 4.58 19.04 -10.68
C LEU A 87 4.60 20.52 -10.39
N VAL A 88 4.91 20.94 -9.17
CA VAL A 88 4.97 22.34 -8.72
C VAL A 88 5.95 23.19 -9.53
N ALA A 89 6.89 22.58 -10.23
CA ALA A 89 7.87 23.26 -11.10
C ALA A 89 7.35 23.52 -12.52
N LEU A 90 6.11 23.14 -12.84
CA LEU A 90 5.45 23.54 -14.08
C LEU A 90 4.84 24.93 -13.82
N ASP A 91 5.28 25.95 -14.59
CA ASP A 91 4.74 27.34 -14.55
C ASP A 91 3.26 27.41 -14.97
N ASP A 92 2.52 26.37 -14.71
CA ASP A 92 1.12 26.21 -15.07
C ASP A 92 0.29 26.28 -13.79
N ASP A 93 -0.60 27.28 -13.68
CA ASP A 93 -1.58 27.43 -12.58
C ASP A 93 -2.54 26.24 -12.47
N GLY A 94 -2.24 25.15 -13.18
CA GLY A 94 -3.04 23.94 -13.25
C GLY A 94 -2.97 23.11 -11.98
N ASP A 95 -4.07 23.09 -11.24
CA ASP A 95 -4.33 22.25 -10.07
C ASP A 95 -4.43 20.77 -10.48
N ARG A 96 -3.29 20.17 -10.89
CA ARG A 96 -3.23 18.77 -11.32
C ARG A 96 -3.33 17.84 -10.13
N TYR A 97 -4.24 16.89 -10.19
CA TYR A 97 -4.39 15.85 -9.17
C TYR A 97 -4.10 14.46 -9.75
N ILE A 98 -3.64 13.58 -8.89
CA ILE A 98 -3.41 12.18 -9.25
C ILE A 98 -4.74 11.52 -9.61
N HIS A 99 -4.78 10.76 -10.72
CA HIS A 99 -5.93 9.95 -11.07
C HIS A 99 -5.62 8.46 -11.12
N SER A 100 -4.34 8.06 -11.22
CA SER A 100 -3.97 6.63 -11.16
C SER A 100 -2.50 6.43 -10.79
N LEU A 101 -2.23 5.26 -10.21
CA LEU A 101 -0.90 4.73 -9.99
C LEU A 101 -0.87 3.20 -10.21
N HIS A 102 0.32 2.70 -10.58
CA HIS A 102 0.62 1.27 -10.72
C HIS A 102 2.05 1.03 -10.27
N GLY A 103 2.25 0.14 -9.30
CA GLY A 103 3.56 -0.11 -8.73
C GLY A 103 3.81 -1.60 -8.46
N TYR A 104 5.09 -2.01 -8.58
CA TYR A 104 5.57 -3.33 -8.19
C TYR A 104 6.49 -3.22 -6.99
N PHE A 105 6.24 -4.02 -5.97
CA PHE A 105 7.15 -4.25 -4.85
C PHE A 105 8.20 -5.26 -5.27
N LEU A 106 9.45 -4.84 -5.32
CA LEU A 106 10.56 -5.64 -5.83
C LEU A 106 11.41 -6.25 -4.71
N ARG A 107 11.50 -5.55 -3.58
CA ARG A 107 12.28 -5.99 -2.41
C ARG A 107 11.68 -5.43 -1.12
N PRO A 108 11.81 -6.14 0.02
CA PRO A 108 11.43 -5.59 1.31
C PRO A 108 12.35 -4.41 1.68
N ALA A 109 11.77 -3.35 2.23
CA ALA A 109 12.48 -2.22 2.79
C ALA A 109 12.76 -2.43 4.29
N ASP A 110 13.93 -2.04 4.77
CA ASP A 110 14.26 -2.00 6.19
C ASP A 110 13.65 -0.76 6.84
N SER A 111 12.77 -0.93 7.83
CA SER A 111 12.06 0.17 8.48
C SER A 111 12.95 1.04 9.39
N SER A 112 14.18 0.63 9.68
CA SER A 112 15.15 1.41 10.46
C SER A 112 15.99 2.36 9.61
N ARG A 113 15.81 2.37 8.29
CA ARG A 113 16.65 3.09 7.33
C ARG A 113 15.83 4.04 6.48
N GLU A 114 16.47 5.12 6.06
CA GLU A 114 15.88 6.05 5.10
C GLU A 114 15.66 5.40 3.72
N ILE A 115 14.63 5.88 3.03
CA ILE A 115 14.30 5.49 1.65
C ILE A 115 14.53 6.69 0.74
N ARG A 116 15.31 6.50 -0.32
CA ARG A 116 15.54 7.50 -1.37
C ARG A 116 14.56 7.28 -2.51
N PHE A 117 13.96 8.37 -2.98
CA PHE A 117 13.00 8.36 -4.09
C PHE A 117 13.56 9.15 -5.26
N GLU A 118 13.61 8.52 -6.44
CA GLU A 118 14.03 9.15 -7.70
C GLU A 118 12.84 9.23 -8.64
N VAL A 119 12.55 10.40 -9.15
CA VAL A 119 11.43 10.68 -10.02
C VAL A 119 11.92 10.93 -11.44
N GLU A 120 11.42 10.14 -12.38
CA GLU A 120 11.56 10.36 -13.81
C GLU A 120 10.30 11.06 -14.35
N ARG A 121 10.47 12.23 -14.98
CA ARG A 121 9.38 12.94 -15.66
C ARG A 121 9.16 12.31 -17.03
N LEU A 122 8.17 11.42 -17.14
CA LEU A 122 7.89 10.70 -18.38
C LEU A 122 7.18 11.60 -19.41
N ARG A 123 6.30 12.45 -18.92
CA ARG A 123 5.50 13.35 -19.75
C ARG A 123 5.01 14.55 -18.96
N ASP A 124 5.07 15.72 -19.58
CA ASP A 124 4.33 16.92 -19.19
C ASP A 124 3.58 17.40 -20.43
N GLY A 125 2.31 17.01 -20.51
CA GLY A 125 1.39 17.44 -21.56
C GLY A 125 0.43 18.47 -21.06
N ARG A 126 -0.42 19.01 -21.94
CA ARG A 126 -1.40 20.05 -21.61
C ARG A 126 -2.33 19.63 -20.48
N SER A 127 -2.95 18.43 -20.56
CA SER A 127 -3.96 17.98 -19.59
C SER A 127 -3.49 16.86 -18.68
N PHE A 128 -2.40 16.17 -19.01
CA PHE A 128 -1.88 15.03 -18.27
C PHE A 128 -0.38 15.12 -18.06
N SER A 129 0.06 14.76 -16.87
CA SER A 129 1.48 14.53 -16.55
C SER A 129 1.68 13.11 -16.05
N ALA A 130 2.82 12.49 -16.41
CA ALA A 130 3.16 11.16 -15.95
C ALA A 130 4.55 11.16 -15.29
N ARG A 131 4.67 10.42 -14.20
CA ARG A 131 5.91 10.26 -13.42
C ARG A 131 6.18 8.79 -13.17
N ARG A 132 7.45 8.41 -13.26
CA ARG A 132 7.92 7.15 -12.70
C ARG A 132 8.73 7.44 -11.46
N VAL A 133 8.49 6.67 -10.40
CA VAL A 133 9.23 6.79 -9.15
C VAL A 133 9.88 5.45 -8.83
N HIS A 134 11.16 5.47 -8.52
CA HIS A 134 11.86 4.36 -7.92
C HIS A 134 12.20 4.69 -6.47
N ALA A 135 11.81 3.80 -5.54
CA ALA A 135 12.24 3.84 -4.16
C ALA A 135 13.46 2.94 -3.95
N TYR A 136 14.48 3.46 -3.26
CA TYR A 136 15.76 2.77 -3.06
C TYR A 136 16.14 2.70 -1.59
N GLN A 137 16.77 1.61 -1.21
CA GLN A 137 17.72 1.56 -0.08
C GLN A 137 19.05 1.04 -0.60
N ASP A 138 20.14 1.73 -0.26
CA ASP A 138 21.42 1.61 -0.96
C ASP A 138 21.18 1.81 -2.47
N ASP A 139 21.71 0.94 -3.32
CA ASP A 139 21.49 0.95 -4.76
C ASP A 139 20.43 -0.08 -5.21
N LYS A 140 19.65 -0.63 -4.28
CA LYS A 140 18.61 -1.64 -4.57
C LYS A 140 17.25 -0.98 -4.71
N VAL A 141 16.59 -1.18 -5.85
CA VAL A 141 15.20 -0.75 -6.05
C VAL A 141 14.29 -1.61 -5.18
N LEU A 142 13.51 -0.96 -4.31
CA LEU A 142 12.51 -1.58 -3.43
C LEU A 142 11.15 -1.63 -4.10
N LEU A 143 10.77 -0.51 -4.74
CA LEU A 143 9.50 -0.32 -5.42
C LEU A 143 9.73 0.50 -6.70
N SER A 144 9.00 0.13 -7.76
CA SER A 144 8.92 0.90 -9.00
C SER A 144 7.45 1.21 -9.28
N MET A 145 7.10 2.50 -9.37
CA MET A 145 5.74 2.97 -9.55
C MET A 145 5.66 3.96 -10.71
N THR A 146 4.62 3.82 -11.53
CA THR A 146 4.23 4.86 -12.50
C THR A 146 2.92 5.48 -12.05
N THR A 147 2.83 6.81 -12.09
CA THR A 147 1.64 7.56 -11.70
C THR A 147 1.29 8.61 -12.74
N SER A 148 0.01 8.91 -12.86
CA SER A 148 -0.54 9.89 -13.80
C SER A 148 -1.39 10.91 -13.06
N PHE A 149 -1.23 12.17 -13.49
CA PHE A 149 -1.91 13.35 -12.96
C PHE A 149 -2.69 14.03 -14.08
N GLN A 150 -3.81 14.65 -13.73
CA GLN A 150 -4.73 15.29 -14.67
C GLN A 150 -5.16 16.65 -14.15
N GLU A 151 -5.33 17.62 -15.05
CA GLU A 151 -6.05 18.85 -14.77
C GLU A 151 -7.55 18.57 -14.55
N PRO A 152 -8.24 19.39 -13.73
CA PRO A 152 -9.68 19.30 -13.61
C PRO A 152 -10.37 19.35 -14.97
N ALA A 153 -11.27 18.41 -15.24
CA ALA A 153 -12.03 18.37 -16.50
C ALA A 153 -13.48 17.99 -16.22
N GLY A 154 -14.40 18.58 -16.98
CA GLY A 154 -15.79 18.13 -17.02
C GLY A 154 -15.96 16.88 -17.89
N GLY A 155 -17.11 16.22 -17.80
CA GLY A 155 -17.37 15.05 -18.62
C GLY A 155 -18.55 14.21 -18.13
N LEU A 156 -18.59 12.94 -18.56
CA LEU A 156 -19.54 11.96 -18.07
C LEU A 156 -19.27 11.63 -16.61
N ASP A 157 -20.30 11.50 -15.80
CA ASP A 157 -20.18 11.14 -14.39
C ASP A 157 -21.15 10.01 -14.04
N HIS A 158 -20.61 8.96 -13.43
CA HIS A 158 -21.35 7.88 -12.78
C HIS A 158 -20.44 7.19 -11.77
N GLN A 159 -21.02 6.48 -10.83
CA GLN A 159 -20.30 5.65 -9.86
C GLN A 159 -21.11 4.42 -9.46
N GLU A 160 -20.44 3.41 -8.93
CA GLU A 160 -21.06 2.30 -8.23
C GLU A 160 -21.71 2.80 -6.93
N ARG A 161 -22.83 2.20 -6.55
CA ARG A 161 -23.50 2.52 -5.27
C ARG A 161 -22.74 1.89 -4.11
N MET A 162 -22.54 2.66 -3.05
CA MET A 162 -22.01 2.14 -1.77
C MET A 162 -22.96 1.07 -1.22
N PRO A 163 -22.44 -0.10 -0.79
CA PRO A 163 -23.23 -1.13 -0.13
C PRO A 163 -23.87 -0.61 1.16
N ASP A 164 -25.06 -1.13 1.47
CA ASP A 164 -25.73 -0.88 2.73
C ASP A 164 -25.14 -1.82 3.80
N VAL A 165 -24.47 -1.25 4.79
CA VAL A 165 -23.81 -1.96 5.90
C VAL A 165 -24.05 -1.21 7.20
N PRO A 166 -23.92 -1.88 8.38
CA PRO A 166 -24.02 -1.20 9.68
C PRO A 166 -23.08 0.01 9.77
N ALA A 167 -23.53 1.05 10.46
CA ALA A 167 -22.72 2.25 10.69
C ALA A 167 -21.47 1.92 11.55
N PRO A 168 -20.37 2.65 11.40
CA PRO A 168 -19.14 2.34 12.14
C PRO A 168 -19.33 2.44 13.66
N GLU A 169 -20.23 3.28 14.15
CA GLU A 169 -20.55 3.43 15.56
C GLU A 169 -21.25 2.20 16.16
N GLU A 170 -21.90 1.39 15.32
CA GLU A 170 -22.57 0.15 15.71
C GLU A 170 -21.61 -1.05 15.79
N LEU A 171 -20.39 -0.88 15.32
CA LEU A 171 -19.40 -1.95 15.21
C LEU A 171 -18.31 -1.80 16.30
N PRO A 172 -17.81 -2.93 16.85
CA PRO A 172 -16.76 -2.88 17.84
C PRO A 172 -15.44 -2.36 17.21
N SER A 173 -14.70 -1.58 17.99
CA SER A 173 -13.35 -1.16 17.64
C SER A 173 -12.37 -2.34 17.69
N ILE A 174 -11.22 -2.21 17.01
CA ILE A 174 -10.15 -3.22 17.09
C ILE A 174 -9.64 -3.40 18.53
N SER A 175 -9.68 -2.34 19.34
CA SER A 175 -9.27 -2.40 20.75
C SER A 175 -10.24 -3.22 21.58
N GLU A 176 -11.53 -3.15 21.31
CA GLU A 176 -12.55 -3.99 21.97
C GLU A 176 -12.44 -5.45 21.51
N LEU A 177 -12.22 -5.68 20.21
CA LEU A 177 -12.09 -7.03 19.63
C LEU A 177 -10.84 -7.78 20.12
N LEU A 178 -9.75 -7.05 20.40
CA LEU A 178 -8.49 -7.60 20.88
C LEU A 178 -8.27 -7.38 22.39
N ALA A 179 -9.31 -6.99 23.12
CA ALA A 179 -9.22 -6.80 24.58
C ALA A 179 -8.78 -8.09 25.26
N GLY A 180 -7.73 -8.01 26.09
CA GLY A 180 -7.17 -9.16 26.81
C GLY A 180 -6.27 -10.08 25.98
N VAL A 181 -6.01 -9.77 24.72
CA VAL A 181 -5.00 -10.49 23.89
C VAL A 181 -3.60 -9.94 24.21
N ASP A 182 -2.81 -10.74 24.93
CA ASP A 182 -1.41 -10.41 25.26
C ASP A 182 -0.47 -10.89 24.12
N ASP A 183 -0.50 -10.15 23.00
CA ASP A 183 0.35 -10.39 21.83
C ASP A 183 0.89 -9.03 21.34
N PRO A 184 2.21 -8.87 21.12
CA PRO A 184 2.79 -7.64 20.61
C PRO A 184 2.15 -7.13 19.30
N ARG A 185 1.62 -8.05 18.48
CA ARG A 185 0.90 -7.68 17.25
C ARG A 185 -0.45 -7.04 17.57
N ALA A 186 -1.18 -7.55 18.55
CA ALA A 186 -2.45 -6.95 19.00
C ALA A 186 -2.21 -5.55 19.56
N ILE A 187 -1.13 -5.35 20.33
CA ILE A 187 -0.73 -4.04 20.84
C ILE A 187 -0.40 -3.09 19.68
N PHE A 188 0.36 -3.53 18.67
CA PHE A 188 0.66 -2.71 17.51
C PHE A 188 -0.60 -2.37 16.70
N LEU A 189 -1.52 -3.32 16.52
CA LEU A 189 -2.77 -3.12 15.79
C LEU A 189 -3.68 -2.09 16.47
N THR A 190 -3.68 -2.06 17.80
CA THR A 190 -4.57 -1.19 18.60
C THR A 190 -3.98 0.18 18.89
N LYS A 191 -2.65 0.30 18.98
CA LYS A 191 -1.97 1.51 19.46
C LYS A 191 -0.87 2.04 18.53
N GLY A 192 -0.38 1.23 17.60
CA GLY A 192 0.75 1.59 16.73
C GLY A 192 0.34 2.06 15.33
N ARG A 193 -0.94 2.12 15.01
CA ARG A 193 -1.44 2.51 13.70
C ARG A 193 -2.17 3.85 13.74
N PRO A 194 -2.02 4.70 12.73
CA PRO A 194 -2.71 5.98 12.62
C PRO A 194 -4.16 5.86 12.14
N VAL A 195 -4.76 4.64 12.18
CA VAL A 195 -6.05 4.32 11.55
C VAL A 195 -6.94 3.58 12.55
N ASP A 196 -8.17 4.08 12.76
CA ASP A 196 -9.27 3.33 13.37
C ASP A 196 -9.93 2.47 12.30
N MET A 197 -10.13 1.18 12.60
CA MET A 197 -10.73 0.22 11.69
C MET A 197 -11.83 -0.55 12.39
N ARG A 198 -12.99 -0.70 11.71
CA ARG A 198 -14.16 -1.44 12.21
C ARG A 198 -14.64 -2.40 11.13
N TRP A 199 -14.54 -3.69 11.41
CA TRP A 199 -14.95 -4.73 10.47
C TRP A 199 -16.45 -4.93 10.50
N VAL A 200 -17.11 -4.88 9.35
CA VAL A 200 -18.50 -5.31 9.19
C VAL A 200 -18.61 -6.83 9.41
N ASP A 201 -17.60 -7.55 8.90
CA ASP A 201 -17.41 -8.97 9.14
C ASP A 201 -16.38 -9.17 10.26
N ALA A 202 -16.38 -10.34 10.93
CA ALA A 202 -15.39 -10.60 11.97
C ALA A 202 -13.95 -10.54 11.42
N PRO A 203 -12.98 -9.89 12.11
CA PRO A 203 -11.61 -9.75 11.66
C PRO A 203 -10.87 -11.10 11.65
N LEU A 204 -9.80 -11.19 10.84
CA LEU A 204 -8.98 -12.42 10.68
C LEU A 204 -7.95 -12.65 11.80
N TYR A 205 -8.13 -12.05 12.98
CA TYR A 205 -7.22 -12.23 14.13
C TYR A 205 -7.63 -13.36 15.07
N GLY A 206 -8.80 -13.97 14.86
CA GLY A 206 -9.31 -15.13 15.55
C GLY A 206 -9.72 -16.23 14.59
N ASN A 207 -10.34 -17.30 15.10
CA ASN A 207 -10.81 -18.43 14.30
C ASN A 207 -12.31 -18.36 13.98
N ASN A 208 -13.02 -17.37 14.47
CA ASN A 208 -14.49 -17.24 14.33
C ASN A 208 -14.85 -16.20 13.27
N PHE A 209 -14.58 -16.50 11.99
CA PHE A 209 -14.98 -15.68 10.85
C PHE A 209 -15.55 -16.54 9.72
N ALA A 210 -16.48 -15.97 8.96
CA ALA A 210 -17.06 -16.65 7.79
C ALA A 210 -16.04 -16.79 6.66
N ARG A 211 -16.04 -17.96 6.00
CA ARG A 211 -15.19 -18.23 4.82
C ARG A 211 -15.88 -17.66 3.57
N THR A 212 -15.64 -16.40 3.31
CA THR A 212 -16.13 -15.68 2.13
C THR A 212 -14.99 -15.02 1.40
N ASP A 213 -15.16 -14.75 0.12
CA ASP A 213 -14.23 -14.02 -0.72
C ASP A 213 -14.40 -12.50 -0.64
N ARG A 214 -15.20 -12.01 0.32
CA ARG A 214 -15.54 -10.59 0.47
C ARG A 214 -15.44 -10.16 1.92
N GLN A 215 -15.19 -8.85 2.10
CA GLN A 215 -15.34 -8.17 3.39
C GLN A 215 -15.57 -6.68 3.18
N SER A 216 -16.06 -6.03 4.22
CA SER A 216 -16.16 -4.58 4.31
C SER A 216 -15.57 -4.11 5.63
N VAL A 217 -14.78 -3.04 5.57
CA VAL A 217 -14.11 -2.45 6.73
C VAL A 217 -14.32 -0.95 6.69
N TRP A 218 -14.88 -0.38 7.73
CA TRP A 218 -14.83 1.05 7.94
C TRP A 218 -13.44 1.45 8.42
N VAL A 219 -12.89 2.50 7.82
CA VAL A 219 -11.55 3.00 8.11
C VAL A 219 -11.56 4.52 8.25
N ARG A 220 -10.83 5.04 9.24
CA ARG A 220 -10.67 6.47 9.48
C ARG A 220 -9.30 6.75 10.09
N PHE A 221 -8.65 7.83 9.71
CA PHE A 221 -7.44 8.28 10.41
C PHE A 221 -7.80 8.72 11.84
N THR A 222 -6.86 8.51 12.76
CA THR A 222 -7.05 8.89 14.19
C THR A 222 -6.86 10.38 14.45
N GLY A 223 -6.42 11.14 13.45
CA GLY A 223 -6.28 12.59 13.47
C GLY A 223 -6.77 13.22 12.17
N GLN A 224 -6.86 14.53 12.13
CA GLN A 224 -7.34 15.29 10.99
C GLN A 224 -6.18 15.63 10.05
N LEU A 225 -6.28 15.21 8.78
CA LEU A 225 -5.32 15.57 7.74
C LEU A 225 -5.46 17.05 7.36
N PRO A 226 -4.33 17.74 7.06
CA PRO A 226 -4.36 19.05 6.43
C PRO A 226 -5.13 19.06 5.10
N GLU A 227 -5.67 20.22 4.73
CA GLU A 227 -6.33 20.43 3.44
C GLU A 227 -5.30 20.55 2.29
N ASP A 228 -4.53 19.48 2.08
CA ASP A 228 -3.56 19.35 1.01
C ASP A 228 -3.99 18.17 0.11
N PRO A 229 -4.38 18.42 -1.16
CA PRO A 229 -4.84 17.36 -2.05
C PRO A 229 -3.79 16.28 -2.31
N LEU A 230 -2.50 16.63 -2.38
CA LEU A 230 -1.43 15.65 -2.59
C LEU A 230 -1.23 14.77 -1.35
N LEU A 231 -1.23 15.38 -0.17
CA LEU A 231 -1.12 14.64 1.10
C LEU A 231 -2.33 13.70 1.30
N ASN A 232 -3.55 14.16 0.99
CA ASN A 232 -4.75 13.32 1.07
C ASN A 232 -4.70 12.15 0.08
N ALA A 233 -4.18 12.34 -1.13
CA ALA A 233 -3.96 11.27 -2.09
C ALA A 233 -2.91 10.27 -1.59
N ALA A 234 -1.79 10.73 -1.06
CA ALA A 234 -0.76 9.89 -0.46
C ALA A 234 -1.28 9.11 0.75
N ALA A 235 -2.02 9.74 1.64
CA ALA A 235 -2.67 9.09 2.78
C ALA A 235 -3.72 8.06 2.34
N SER A 236 -4.44 8.29 1.24
CA SER A 236 -5.33 7.28 0.64
C SER A 236 -4.57 6.04 0.17
N CYS A 237 -3.38 6.23 -0.44
CA CYS A 237 -2.51 5.11 -0.83
C CYS A 237 -1.98 4.35 0.38
N TYR A 238 -1.58 5.06 1.44
CA TYR A 238 -1.17 4.45 2.70
C TYR A 238 -2.29 3.55 3.26
N LEU A 239 -3.50 4.07 3.29
CA LEU A 239 -4.67 3.37 3.83
C LEU A 239 -5.08 2.18 2.96
N SER A 240 -4.97 2.28 1.63
CA SER A 240 -5.44 1.28 0.69
C SER A 240 -4.69 -0.06 0.75
N ASP A 241 -3.46 -0.09 1.30
CA ASP A 241 -2.69 -1.32 1.50
C ASP A 241 -3.11 -2.11 2.76
N TYR A 242 -3.94 -1.51 3.63
CA TYR A 242 -4.52 -2.26 4.74
C TYR A 242 -5.58 -3.25 4.25
N THR A 243 -5.58 -4.44 4.81
CA THR A 243 -6.64 -5.46 4.69
C THR A 243 -6.93 -6.00 3.28
N LEU A 244 -6.35 -5.45 2.19
CA LEU A 244 -6.73 -5.78 0.80
C LEU A 244 -6.48 -7.26 0.42
N LEU A 245 -5.54 -7.94 1.07
CA LEU A 245 -5.32 -9.39 0.88
C LEU A 245 -6.17 -10.26 1.82
N GLU A 246 -6.91 -9.67 2.76
CA GLU A 246 -7.73 -10.44 3.71
C GLU A 246 -8.83 -11.27 3.02
N PRO A 247 -9.53 -10.83 1.97
CA PRO A 247 -10.49 -11.67 1.27
C PRO A 247 -9.91 -12.98 0.74
N VAL A 248 -8.63 -12.98 0.30
CA VAL A 248 -7.91 -14.20 -0.09
C VAL A 248 -7.80 -15.16 1.10
N LEU A 249 -7.30 -14.65 2.23
CA LEU A 249 -7.11 -15.42 3.45
C LEU A 249 -8.45 -15.92 4.00
N ARG A 250 -9.45 -15.05 4.05
CA ARG A 250 -10.80 -15.31 4.52
C ARG A 250 -11.45 -16.48 3.74
N ARG A 251 -11.35 -16.45 2.41
CA ARG A 251 -11.89 -17.51 1.53
C ARG A 251 -11.33 -18.89 1.90
N HIS A 252 -10.06 -18.95 2.29
CA HIS A 252 -9.37 -20.19 2.65
C HIS A 252 -9.40 -20.49 4.16
N GLY A 253 -10.01 -19.64 4.98
CA GLY A 253 -10.11 -19.84 6.43
C GLY A 253 -8.76 -19.73 7.14
N ILE A 254 -7.87 -18.85 6.65
CA ILE A 254 -6.52 -18.65 7.18
C ILE A 254 -6.50 -17.33 7.98
N PRO A 255 -6.34 -17.38 9.31
CA PRO A 255 -6.18 -16.16 10.11
C PRO A 255 -4.76 -15.59 9.97
N TRP A 256 -4.61 -14.30 10.27
CA TRP A 256 -3.29 -13.64 10.34
C TRP A 256 -2.37 -14.28 11.40
N THR A 257 -2.94 -14.97 12.37
CA THR A 257 -2.21 -15.67 13.42
C THR A 257 -1.64 -17.02 12.99
N ASP A 258 -1.96 -17.52 11.78
CA ASP A 258 -1.38 -18.77 11.27
C ASP A 258 0.13 -18.59 11.04
N THR A 259 0.94 -19.29 11.85
CA THR A 259 2.40 -19.18 11.82
C THR A 259 3.04 -19.74 10.54
N ARG A 260 2.29 -20.48 9.72
CA ARG A 260 2.74 -21.00 8.42
C ARG A 260 2.55 -19.99 7.30
N LEU A 261 1.71 -18.96 7.50
CA LEU A 261 1.41 -17.96 6.49
C LEU A 261 2.65 -17.10 6.16
N ARG A 262 2.90 -16.97 4.86
CA ARG A 262 3.99 -16.13 4.29
C ARG A 262 3.38 -15.18 3.26
N PRO A 263 2.88 -14.01 3.69
CA PRO A 263 2.29 -13.03 2.81
C PRO A 263 3.34 -12.01 2.36
N ALA A 264 3.20 -11.50 1.13
CA ALA A 264 3.91 -10.33 0.66
C ALA A 264 3.14 -9.70 -0.50
N SER A 265 2.99 -8.38 -0.51
CA SER A 265 2.47 -7.64 -1.65
C SER A 265 3.43 -7.76 -2.83
N LEU A 266 2.91 -7.97 -4.05
CA LEU A 266 3.68 -8.05 -5.28
C LEU A 266 3.53 -6.78 -6.11
N ASP A 267 2.31 -6.27 -6.22
CA ASP A 267 2.00 -5.02 -6.90
C ASP A 267 0.94 -4.23 -6.13
N HIS A 268 0.63 -3.03 -6.59
CA HIS A 268 -0.49 -2.23 -6.14
C HIS A 268 -0.91 -1.28 -7.25
N ALA A 269 -2.19 -1.25 -7.57
CA ALA A 269 -2.79 -0.34 -8.53
C ALA A 269 -3.96 0.40 -7.88
N MET A 270 -4.04 1.71 -8.12
CA MET A 270 -5.12 2.54 -7.59
C MET A 270 -5.58 3.56 -8.63
N TRP A 271 -6.89 3.75 -8.75
CA TRP A 271 -7.54 4.76 -9.57
C TRP A 271 -8.36 5.67 -8.66
N PHE A 272 -8.04 6.96 -8.68
CA PHE A 272 -8.76 7.99 -7.95
C PHE A 272 -9.88 8.53 -8.84
N HIS A 273 -11.11 8.27 -8.47
CA HIS A 273 -12.31 8.72 -9.23
C HIS A 273 -12.71 10.14 -8.87
N ARG A 274 -12.37 10.55 -7.64
CA ARG A 274 -12.62 11.88 -7.09
C ARG A 274 -11.45 12.30 -6.21
N ARG A 275 -11.31 13.60 -5.95
CA ARG A 275 -10.28 14.09 -5.02
C ARG A 275 -10.51 13.45 -3.65
N PRO A 276 -9.52 12.76 -3.08
CA PRO A 276 -9.68 12.12 -1.78
C PRO A 276 -10.03 13.13 -0.69
N ARG A 277 -11.08 12.82 0.06
CA ARG A 277 -11.46 13.46 1.32
C ARG A 277 -11.33 12.41 2.41
N LEU A 278 -10.55 12.68 3.44
CA LEU A 278 -10.24 11.77 4.52
C LEU A 278 -10.63 12.39 5.87
N ASP A 279 -11.65 13.24 5.84
CA ASP A 279 -12.20 14.01 6.94
C ASP A 279 -13.21 13.22 7.79
N ASP A 280 -13.66 12.06 7.30
CA ASP A 280 -14.63 11.19 7.95
C ASP A 280 -14.32 9.71 7.70
N TRP A 281 -15.22 8.82 8.11
CA TRP A 281 -15.15 7.40 7.83
C TRP A 281 -15.19 7.11 6.33
N MET A 282 -14.45 6.10 5.94
CA MET A 282 -14.52 5.52 4.60
C MET A 282 -14.85 4.05 4.69
N LEU A 283 -15.80 3.60 3.88
CA LEU A 283 -16.09 2.18 3.72
C LEU A 283 -15.15 1.59 2.67
N TYR A 284 -14.29 0.68 3.09
CA TYR A 284 -13.42 -0.09 2.21
C TYR A 284 -14.04 -1.46 1.95
N THR A 285 -14.73 -1.62 0.82
CA THR A 285 -15.26 -2.91 0.38
C THR A 285 -14.20 -3.65 -0.41
N GLN A 286 -14.02 -4.93 -0.14
CA GLN A 286 -12.94 -5.74 -0.69
C GLN A 286 -13.44 -7.10 -1.13
N SER A 287 -12.85 -7.66 -2.20
CA SER A 287 -13.13 -9.01 -2.66
C SER A 287 -11.89 -9.66 -3.29
N SER A 288 -11.89 -10.99 -3.36
CA SER A 288 -10.84 -11.74 -4.05
C SER A 288 -11.46 -12.57 -5.17
N PRO A 289 -11.24 -12.18 -6.44
CA PRO A 289 -11.75 -12.95 -7.58
C PRO A 289 -10.98 -14.26 -7.82
N SER A 290 -9.72 -14.36 -7.36
CA SER A 290 -8.87 -15.52 -7.65
C SER A 290 -7.69 -15.64 -6.70
N ALA A 291 -7.29 -16.87 -6.41
CA ALA A 291 -6.01 -17.23 -5.81
C ALA A 291 -5.50 -18.53 -6.45
N GLN A 292 -4.23 -18.52 -6.92
CA GLN A 292 -3.58 -19.67 -7.53
C GLN A 292 -2.06 -19.56 -7.49
N SER A 293 -1.36 -20.68 -7.50
CA SER A 293 0.11 -20.74 -7.57
C SER A 293 0.81 -19.91 -6.49
N GLY A 294 0.26 -19.91 -5.27
CA GLY A 294 0.79 -19.15 -4.13
C GLY A 294 0.59 -17.63 -4.22
N ARG A 295 -0.30 -17.14 -5.08
CA ARG A 295 -0.71 -15.74 -5.20
C ARG A 295 -2.21 -15.62 -5.05
N GLY A 296 -2.66 -14.43 -4.66
CA GLY A 296 -4.07 -14.05 -4.63
C GLY A 296 -4.25 -12.59 -5.01
N LEU A 297 -5.33 -12.30 -5.72
CA LEU A 297 -5.71 -10.95 -6.11
C LEU A 297 -6.78 -10.43 -5.16
N GLY A 298 -6.52 -9.27 -4.56
CA GLY A 298 -7.50 -8.46 -3.86
C GLY A 298 -7.94 -7.27 -4.72
N VAL A 299 -9.22 -6.98 -4.75
CA VAL A 299 -9.78 -5.76 -5.37
C VAL A 299 -10.66 -5.04 -4.37
N GLY A 300 -10.62 -3.71 -4.38
CA GLY A 300 -11.32 -2.90 -3.40
C GLY A 300 -11.95 -1.64 -3.97
N ARG A 301 -12.91 -1.10 -3.23
CA ARG A 301 -13.57 0.18 -3.46
C ARG A 301 -13.54 0.98 -2.16
N LEU A 302 -13.08 2.20 -2.23
CA LEU A 302 -13.10 3.15 -1.12
C LEU A 302 -14.24 4.14 -1.34
N PHE A 303 -15.24 4.10 -0.46
CA PHE A 303 -16.35 5.04 -0.43
C PHE A 303 -16.19 5.95 0.78
N HIS A 304 -16.38 7.25 0.59
CA HIS A 304 -16.58 8.18 1.70
C HIS A 304 -17.93 7.90 2.38
N ALA A 305 -18.08 8.27 3.65
CA ALA A 305 -19.30 8.01 4.45
C ALA A 305 -20.58 8.56 3.80
N ASP A 306 -20.48 9.61 2.98
CA ASP A 306 -21.61 10.16 2.21
C ASP A 306 -22.02 9.32 0.98
N GLY A 307 -21.36 8.18 0.73
CA GLY A 307 -21.61 7.29 -0.40
C GLY A 307 -20.80 7.61 -1.67
N THR A 308 -19.93 8.61 -1.64
CA THR A 308 -19.09 8.98 -2.79
C THR A 308 -17.98 7.95 -3.01
N LEU A 309 -17.90 7.36 -4.19
CA LEU A 309 -16.79 6.46 -4.58
C LEU A 309 -15.52 7.28 -4.83
N MET A 310 -14.56 7.16 -3.92
CA MET A 310 -13.30 7.90 -3.98
C MET A 310 -12.26 7.20 -4.84
N ALA A 311 -12.10 5.88 -4.68
CA ALA A 311 -11.07 5.14 -5.39
C ALA A 311 -11.44 3.67 -5.62
N SER A 312 -10.82 3.09 -6.66
CA SER A 312 -10.73 1.64 -6.87
C SER A 312 -9.29 1.20 -6.69
N VAL A 313 -9.09 0.01 -6.12
CA VAL A 313 -7.78 -0.54 -5.79
C VAL A 313 -7.70 -1.99 -6.25
N ALA A 314 -6.51 -2.43 -6.69
CA ALA A 314 -6.22 -3.83 -6.96
C ALA A 314 -4.79 -4.15 -6.51
N GLN A 315 -4.59 -5.34 -5.92
CA GLN A 315 -3.29 -5.79 -5.44
C GLN A 315 -3.17 -7.29 -5.58
N GLU A 316 -2.15 -7.77 -6.28
CA GLU A 316 -1.75 -9.16 -6.19
C GLU A 316 -0.75 -9.32 -5.04
N GLY A 317 -0.93 -10.35 -4.23
CA GLY A 317 -0.01 -10.70 -3.17
C GLY A 317 0.42 -12.17 -3.23
N MET A 318 1.65 -12.43 -2.82
CA MET A 318 2.08 -13.78 -2.48
C MET A 318 1.35 -14.21 -1.22
N VAL A 319 0.71 -15.37 -1.27
CA VAL A 319 0.03 -16.00 -0.13
C VAL A 319 0.46 -17.45 -0.11
N ARG A 320 1.52 -17.76 0.63
CA ARG A 320 2.05 -19.13 0.74
C ARG A 320 1.85 -19.66 2.15
N ILE A 321 1.53 -20.95 2.23
CA ILE A 321 1.48 -21.70 3.48
C ILE A 321 2.68 -22.64 3.48
N LYS A 322 3.57 -22.47 4.47
CA LYS A 322 4.66 -23.45 4.71
C LYS A 322 4.05 -24.78 5.21
N GLU A 323 4.53 -25.86 4.67
CA GLU A 323 4.25 -27.21 5.17
C GLU A 323 4.91 -27.46 6.53
#